data_7900404be4154852e7f243cc087bd9da
#
_entry.id   7900404be4154852e7f243cc087bd9da
#
_cell.length_a   1.000
_cell.length_b   1.000
_cell.length_c   1.000
_cell.angle_alpha   90.00
_cell.angle_beta   90.00
_cell.angle_gamma   90.00
#
_symmetry.space_group_name_H-M   'P 1'
#
loop_
_entity.id
_entity.type
_entity.pdbx_description
1 polymer ?
#
loop_
_entity_poly.entity_id
_entity_poly.type
_entity_poly.pdbx_seq_one_letter_code
_entity_poly.pdbx_strand_id
1 'polypeptide(L)'
;MDFEDLLEGWDGEHAVIRHDAGSGAWMFVCVHSTVLGPAGGGTRLRVYPAPAEGLADAMRLSGAMTWKMAAAGMPRGGGKAVLAVPQLPTGEPRKRLLRRYGEIVASLGGTYRTAGDMNISPADLDVVAETCPWVYGTTGRGGNSGRGTARGALHAIHATVEHAFGSPELAGRTVLVQGAGAVGGVLARELADGGARVLVSDIDESRAAATGCETVPVDAVFETEVDVYSPCAVGGTLNAESIPRLACRAVAGCANNQLAEPDDAERLHQRGILFAPDYVVNAGGIIQLIGLEDEGWDETQLEERLAGIGDTLRSLFAEADAEGITPSEAADRLVHRRLAEAPAT
;
A
#
# COMPACT_ATOMS: atom_id res chain seq x y z
N MET A 1 14.56 -19.34 -9.95
CA MET A 1 15.20 -18.02 -10.19
C MET A 1 16.61 -18.14 -9.67
N ASP A 2 17.60 -17.94 -10.52
CA ASP A 2 18.99 -17.92 -10.12
C ASP A 2 19.28 -16.65 -9.32
N PHE A 3 20.29 -16.68 -8.45
CA PHE A 3 20.66 -15.52 -7.65
C PHE A 3 21.23 -14.38 -8.51
N GLU A 4 21.95 -14.73 -9.56
CA GLU A 4 22.50 -13.77 -10.55
C GLU A 4 21.36 -13.05 -11.28
N ASP A 5 20.38 -13.77 -11.83
CA ASP A 5 19.20 -13.20 -12.50
C ASP A 5 18.45 -12.22 -11.59
N LEU A 6 18.37 -12.54 -10.30
CA LEU A 6 17.68 -11.71 -9.32
C LEU A 6 18.40 -10.36 -9.08
N LEU A 7 19.74 -10.39 -9.03
CA LEU A 7 20.53 -9.19 -8.81
C LEU A 7 20.65 -8.32 -10.08
N GLU A 8 20.80 -8.95 -11.25
CA GLU A 8 20.89 -8.22 -12.54
C GLU A 8 19.59 -7.50 -12.89
N GLY A 9 18.44 -8.04 -12.49
CA GLY A 9 17.11 -7.45 -12.73
C GLY A 9 16.67 -6.38 -11.70
N TRP A 10 17.49 -6.09 -10.67
CA TRP A 10 17.13 -5.15 -9.63
C TRP A 10 18.00 -3.90 -9.64
N ASP A 11 17.37 -2.74 -9.78
CA ASP A 11 18.01 -1.42 -9.87
C ASP A 11 18.14 -0.68 -8.53
N GLY A 12 17.96 -1.38 -7.39
CA GLY A 12 18.06 -0.79 -6.05
C GLY A 12 19.49 -0.56 -5.57
N GLU A 13 19.64 0.28 -4.55
CA GLU A 13 20.94 0.74 -4.04
C GLU A 13 21.65 -0.28 -3.14
N HIS A 14 20.90 -0.93 -2.22
CA HIS A 14 21.48 -1.81 -1.20
C HIS A 14 20.57 -2.99 -0.86
N ALA A 15 21.16 -4.18 -0.75
CA ALA A 15 20.51 -5.35 -0.19
C ALA A 15 21.35 -5.91 0.97
N VAL A 16 20.79 -5.93 2.18
CA VAL A 16 21.40 -6.55 3.35
C VAL A 16 20.77 -7.91 3.58
N ILE A 17 21.60 -8.95 3.63
CA ILE A 17 21.18 -10.34 3.82
C ILE A 17 21.82 -10.89 5.07
N ARG A 18 21.01 -11.43 5.98
CA ARG A 18 21.49 -12.09 7.18
C ARG A 18 20.74 -13.39 7.45
N HIS A 19 21.48 -14.46 7.70
CA HIS A 19 20.92 -15.70 8.20
C HIS A 19 21.06 -15.77 9.72
N ASP A 20 19.96 -16.04 10.42
CA ASP A 20 19.95 -16.32 11.84
C ASP A 20 19.87 -17.83 12.09
N ALA A 21 21.01 -18.46 12.33
CA ALA A 21 21.11 -19.90 12.55
C ALA A 21 20.27 -20.39 13.74
N GLY A 22 20.01 -19.52 14.73
CA GLY A 22 19.24 -19.87 15.93
C GLY A 22 17.75 -20.05 15.67
N SER A 23 17.18 -19.30 14.72
CA SER A 23 15.77 -19.41 14.32
C SER A 23 15.59 -20.03 12.93
N GLY A 24 16.67 -20.20 12.15
CA GLY A 24 16.61 -20.59 10.75
C GLY A 24 16.06 -19.49 9.83
N ALA A 25 15.91 -18.27 10.34
CA ALA A 25 15.35 -17.16 9.59
C ALA A 25 16.39 -16.52 8.65
N TRP A 26 15.96 -16.18 7.45
CA TRP A 26 16.68 -15.27 6.57
C TRP A 26 16.04 -13.88 6.67
N MET A 27 16.86 -12.88 6.91
CA MET A 27 16.45 -11.49 7.04
C MET A 27 17.00 -10.69 5.88
N PHE A 28 16.11 -10.05 5.15
CA PHE A 28 16.43 -9.22 3.99
C PHE A 28 16.00 -7.79 4.26
N VAL A 29 16.87 -6.82 4.05
CA VAL A 29 16.54 -5.40 4.04
C VAL A 29 17.01 -4.84 2.71
N CYS A 30 16.07 -4.48 1.85
CA CYS A 30 16.33 -3.90 0.54
C CYS A 30 16.01 -2.41 0.56
N VAL A 31 16.99 -1.58 0.26
CA VAL A 31 16.87 -0.14 0.02
C VAL A 31 16.92 0.05 -1.48
N HIS A 32 15.77 0.41 -2.07
CA HIS A 32 15.69 0.60 -3.51
C HIS A 32 16.21 1.98 -3.91
N SER A 33 15.79 3.04 -3.19
CA SER A 33 16.25 4.39 -3.47
C SER A 33 16.26 5.26 -2.22
N THR A 34 17.30 6.10 -2.10
CA THR A 34 17.41 7.16 -1.10
C THR A 34 17.35 8.57 -1.73
N VAL A 35 17.07 8.67 -3.01
CA VAL A 35 17.06 9.93 -3.79
C VAL A 35 16.14 11.00 -3.18
N LEU A 36 14.97 10.60 -2.65
CA LEU A 36 14.04 11.51 -1.96
C LEU A 36 14.32 11.66 -0.47
N GLY A 37 15.33 10.98 0.07
CA GLY A 37 15.67 10.95 1.50
C GLY A 37 15.79 9.52 2.02
N PRO A 38 15.94 9.33 3.34
CA PRO A 38 16.07 8.00 3.94
C PRO A 38 14.93 7.07 3.51
N ALA A 39 15.28 5.83 3.16
CA ALA A 39 14.29 4.85 2.69
C ALA A 39 13.33 4.45 3.82
N GLY A 40 12.06 4.34 3.50
CA GLY A 40 11.03 3.84 4.41
C GLY A 40 10.30 2.64 3.84
N GLY A 41 9.89 1.72 4.72
CA GLY A 41 9.05 0.60 4.31
C GLY A 41 8.78 -0.42 5.40
N GLY A 42 7.71 -1.19 5.21
CA GLY A 42 7.28 -2.18 6.20
C GLY A 42 8.12 -3.45 6.21
N THR A 43 8.06 -4.16 7.33
CA THR A 43 8.67 -5.49 7.52
C THR A 43 7.62 -6.56 7.36
N ARG A 44 7.84 -7.51 6.44
CA ARG A 44 6.99 -8.68 6.23
C ARG A 44 7.60 -9.90 6.90
N LEU A 45 6.85 -10.57 7.76
CA LEU A 45 7.23 -11.84 8.37
C LEU A 45 6.41 -12.97 7.72
N ARG A 46 7.07 -13.89 7.01
CA ARG A 46 6.36 -14.91 6.23
C ARG A 46 7.18 -16.19 6.07
N VAL A 47 6.47 -17.31 5.91
CA VAL A 47 7.07 -18.57 5.44
C VAL A 47 7.12 -18.52 3.90
N TYR A 48 8.31 -18.73 3.33
CA TYR A 48 8.53 -18.82 1.89
C TYR A 48 9.01 -20.23 1.54
N PRO A 49 8.70 -20.75 0.35
CA PRO A 49 9.20 -22.04 -0.12
C PRO A 49 10.73 -22.11 -0.17
N ALA A 50 11.37 -21.00 -0.53
CA ALA A 50 12.83 -20.85 -0.53
C ALA A 50 13.22 -19.42 -0.08
N PRO A 51 14.41 -19.24 0.56
CA PRO A 51 14.88 -17.91 0.94
C PRO A 51 15.00 -16.91 -0.22
N ALA A 52 15.37 -17.40 -1.41
CA ALA A 52 15.45 -16.57 -2.63
C ALA A 52 14.13 -15.88 -2.97
N GLU A 53 12.99 -16.54 -2.73
CA GLU A 53 11.67 -15.93 -2.95
C GLU A 53 11.38 -14.79 -1.95
N GLY A 54 11.89 -14.93 -0.71
CA GLY A 54 11.81 -13.85 0.30
C GLY A 54 12.66 -12.64 -0.10
N LEU A 55 13.84 -12.87 -0.68
CA LEU A 55 14.69 -11.79 -1.20
C LEU A 55 14.03 -11.12 -2.41
N ALA A 56 13.53 -11.90 -3.37
CA ALA A 56 12.80 -11.38 -4.53
C ALA A 56 11.60 -10.50 -4.13
N ASP A 57 10.83 -10.94 -3.12
CA ASP A 57 9.70 -10.18 -2.60
C ASP A 57 10.17 -8.86 -1.93
N ALA A 58 11.27 -8.89 -1.16
CA ALA A 58 11.85 -7.68 -0.56
C ALA A 58 12.32 -6.68 -1.63
N MET A 59 13.02 -7.14 -2.66
CA MET A 59 13.49 -6.32 -3.78
C MET A 59 12.33 -5.67 -4.54
N ARG A 60 11.37 -6.48 -5.00
CA ARG A 60 10.18 -6.00 -5.70
C ARG A 60 9.38 -4.97 -4.88
N LEU A 61 9.16 -5.25 -3.60
CA LEU A 61 8.39 -4.37 -2.72
C LEU A 61 9.15 -3.10 -2.35
N SER A 62 10.48 -3.12 -2.31
CA SER A 62 11.29 -1.92 -2.06
C SER A 62 11.15 -0.91 -3.21
N GLY A 63 11.10 -1.37 -4.46
CA GLY A 63 10.77 -0.55 -5.63
C GLY A 63 9.38 0.05 -5.54
N ALA A 64 8.36 -0.77 -5.22
CA ALA A 64 7.00 -0.29 -5.02
C ALA A 64 6.89 0.79 -3.92
N MET A 65 7.72 0.72 -2.88
CA MET A 65 7.78 1.77 -1.86
C MET A 65 8.37 3.08 -2.40
N THR A 66 9.40 3.03 -3.26
CA THR A 66 9.91 4.24 -3.93
C THR A 66 8.81 4.93 -4.75
N TRP A 67 8.08 4.16 -5.55
CA TRP A 67 6.93 4.66 -6.31
C TRP A 67 5.89 5.33 -5.40
N LYS A 68 5.49 4.64 -4.34
CA LYS A 68 4.51 5.14 -3.38
C LYS A 68 4.96 6.42 -2.68
N MET A 69 6.21 6.49 -2.22
CA MET A 69 6.77 7.67 -1.56
C MET A 69 6.82 8.85 -2.52
N ALA A 70 7.30 8.64 -3.74
CA ALA A 70 7.34 9.66 -4.78
C ALA A 70 5.93 10.13 -5.15
N ALA A 71 4.98 9.22 -5.40
CA ALA A 71 3.60 9.58 -5.73
C ALA A 71 2.88 10.35 -4.60
N ALA A 72 3.22 10.07 -3.33
CA ALA A 72 2.70 10.78 -2.17
C ALA A 72 3.42 12.13 -1.90
N GLY A 73 4.49 12.45 -2.63
CA GLY A 73 5.29 13.66 -2.38
C GLY A 73 5.96 13.66 -1.01
N MET A 74 6.30 12.47 -0.49
CA MET A 74 6.96 12.34 0.80
C MET A 74 8.48 12.47 0.66
N PRO A 75 9.18 13.16 1.59
CA PRO A 75 10.63 13.32 1.56
C PRO A 75 11.32 12.04 2.06
N ARG A 76 11.02 10.91 1.45
CA ARG A 76 11.52 9.58 1.82
C ARG A 76 11.74 8.74 0.57
N GLY A 77 12.79 7.94 0.60
CA GLY A 77 13.05 6.91 -0.36
C GLY A 77 12.25 5.63 -0.11
N GLY A 78 12.46 4.62 -0.92
CA GLY A 78 11.77 3.34 -0.81
C GLY A 78 12.67 2.21 -0.33
N GLY A 79 12.16 1.45 0.64
CA GLY A 79 12.80 0.23 1.11
C GLY A 79 11.78 -0.80 1.59
N LYS A 80 12.24 -2.00 1.83
CA LYS A 80 11.42 -3.11 2.34
C LYS A 80 12.25 -4.10 3.11
N ALA A 81 11.67 -4.66 4.16
CA ALA A 81 12.27 -5.81 4.83
C ALA A 81 11.37 -7.05 4.74
N VAL A 82 12.01 -8.20 4.63
CA VAL A 82 11.37 -9.52 4.70
C VAL A 82 12.14 -10.39 5.69
N LEU A 83 11.39 -10.95 6.63
CA LEU A 83 11.85 -12.01 7.55
C LEU A 83 11.26 -13.32 7.02
N ALA A 84 12.06 -14.05 6.25
CA ALA A 84 11.69 -15.36 5.72
C ALA A 84 12.01 -16.43 6.77
N VAL A 85 10.98 -17.03 7.34
CA VAL A 85 11.09 -17.99 8.44
C VAL A 85 10.60 -19.37 8.03
N PRO A 86 11.16 -20.46 8.59
CA PRO A 86 10.67 -21.81 8.31
C PRO A 86 9.26 -22.06 8.89
N GLN A 87 8.92 -21.36 9.97
CA GLN A 87 7.58 -21.32 10.57
C GLN A 87 7.39 -19.99 11.32
N LEU A 88 6.15 -19.52 11.44
CA LEU A 88 5.86 -18.29 12.16
C LEU A 88 6.18 -18.47 13.65
N PRO A 89 7.18 -17.73 14.20
CA PRO A 89 7.54 -17.84 15.59
C PRO A 89 6.53 -17.14 16.49
N THR A 90 6.39 -17.62 17.73
CA THR A 90 5.55 -17.03 18.78
C THR A 90 6.36 -16.85 20.06
N GLY A 91 5.86 -16.07 21.02
CA GLY A 91 6.49 -15.88 22.35
C GLY A 91 7.93 -15.37 22.28
N GLU A 92 8.80 -15.89 23.15
CA GLU A 92 10.20 -15.45 23.24
C GLU A 92 11.05 -15.71 22.00
N PRO A 93 10.88 -16.82 21.23
CA PRO A 93 11.55 -16.96 19.93
C PRO A 93 11.24 -15.82 18.96
N ARG A 94 9.98 -15.36 18.91
CA ARG A 94 9.57 -14.21 18.09
C ARG A 94 10.26 -12.92 18.52
N LYS A 95 10.26 -12.61 19.81
CA LYS A 95 10.90 -11.42 20.35
C LYS A 95 12.41 -11.41 20.09
N ARG A 96 13.09 -12.56 20.24
CA ARG A 96 14.52 -12.66 19.91
C ARG A 96 14.81 -12.38 18.44
N LEU A 97 13.99 -12.93 17.54
CA LEU A 97 14.11 -12.66 16.09
C LEU A 97 13.94 -11.16 15.80
N LEU A 98 12.93 -10.52 16.39
CA LEU A 98 12.63 -9.10 16.20
C LEU A 98 13.73 -8.18 16.72
N ARG A 99 14.32 -8.47 17.89
CA ARG A 99 15.49 -7.73 18.40
C ARG A 99 16.69 -7.83 17.46
N ARG A 100 17.00 -9.04 16.96
CA ARG A 100 18.08 -9.24 15.97
C ARG A 100 17.82 -8.53 14.66
N TYR A 101 16.57 -8.50 14.23
CA TYR A 101 16.17 -7.70 13.08
C TYR A 101 16.38 -6.19 13.36
N GLY A 102 16.00 -5.71 14.54
CA GLY A 102 16.25 -4.33 14.97
C GLY A 102 17.73 -3.95 14.92
N GLU A 103 18.63 -4.84 15.38
CA GLU A 103 20.09 -4.63 15.28
C GLU A 103 20.56 -4.45 13.83
N ILE A 104 19.96 -5.17 12.86
CA ILE A 104 20.30 -5.03 11.45
C ILE A 104 19.85 -3.65 10.95
N VAL A 105 18.62 -3.25 11.22
CA VAL A 105 18.11 -1.95 10.81
C VAL A 105 18.91 -0.81 11.46
N ALA A 106 19.27 -0.94 12.75
CA ALA A 106 20.10 0.03 13.46
C ALA A 106 21.48 0.19 12.82
N SER A 107 22.09 -0.91 12.33
CA SER A 107 23.40 -0.86 11.67
C SER A 107 23.42 -0.07 10.36
N LEU A 108 22.26 0.21 9.76
CA LEU A 108 22.12 1.06 8.57
C LEU A 108 22.13 2.56 8.90
N GLY A 109 22.28 2.95 10.18
CA GLY A 109 22.50 4.34 10.57
C GLY A 109 21.39 5.33 10.18
N GLY A 110 20.15 4.84 10.00
CA GLY A 110 19.02 5.68 9.58
C GLY A 110 18.76 5.76 8.07
N THR A 111 19.60 5.12 7.26
CA THR A 111 19.36 5.01 5.81
C THR A 111 18.04 4.31 5.49
N TYR A 112 17.62 3.39 6.37
CA TYR A 112 16.33 2.71 6.28
C TYR A 112 15.56 2.83 7.60
N ARG A 113 14.26 3.13 7.50
CA ARG A 113 13.29 3.12 8.60
C ARG A 113 12.24 2.06 8.36
N THR A 114 12.02 1.22 9.37
CA THR A 114 11.08 0.10 9.28
C THR A 114 9.72 0.44 9.86
N ALA A 115 8.70 -0.24 9.37
CA ALA A 115 7.31 -0.17 9.83
C ALA A 115 6.67 -1.56 9.84
N GLY A 116 5.40 -1.65 10.21
CA GLY A 116 4.62 -2.88 10.10
C GLY A 116 4.22 -3.23 8.66
N ASP A 117 4.12 -4.52 8.40
CA ASP A 117 3.47 -5.13 7.22
C ASP A 117 2.93 -6.49 7.65
N MET A 118 2.71 -7.42 6.74
CA MET A 118 2.14 -8.74 7.01
C MET A 118 2.82 -9.44 8.20
N ASN A 119 1.99 -9.86 9.16
CA ASN A 119 2.38 -10.55 10.38
C ASN A 119 3.35 -9.76 11.30
N ILE A 120 3.41 -8.44 11.20
CA ILE A 120 4.12 -7.56 12.13
C ILE A 120 3.12 -6.56 12.71
N SER A 121 2.87 -6.69 14.00
CA SER A 121 1.96 -5.83 14.76
C SER A 121 2.69 -4.63 15.37
N PRO A 122 1.97 -3.59 15.84
CA PRO A 122 2.59 -2.50 16.62
C PRO A 122 3.36 -3.00 17.86
N ALA A 123 2.88 -4.03 18.55
CA ALA A 123 3.60 -4.64 19.67
C ALA A 123 4.91 -5.36 19.26
N ASP A 124 4.98 -5.87 18.03
CA ASP A 124 6.23 -6.40 17.47
C ASP A 124 7.22 -5.26 17.17
N LEU A 125 6.72 -4.14 16.70
CA LEU A 125 7.53 -2.94 16.43
C LEU A 125 8.08 -2.34 17.74
N ASP A 126 7.35 -2.42 18.86
CA ASP A 126 7.89 -2.07 20.18
C ASP A 126 9.12 -2.91 20.52
N VAL A 127 9.09 -4.23 20.20
CA VAL A 127 10.25 -5.12 20.41
C VAL A 127 11.41 -4.76 19.48
N VAL A 128 11.15 -4.41 18.22
CA VAL A 128 12.18 -3.93 17.28
C VAL A 128 12.80 -2.63 17.81
N ALA A 129 11.98 -1.73 18.36
CA ALA A 129 12.42 -0.46 18.91
C ALA A 129 13.32 -0.58 20.15
N GLU A 130 13.33 -1.73 20.85
CA GLU A 130 14.28 -2.00 21.94
C GLU A 130 15.74 -1.93 21.46
N THR A 131 16.00 -2.21 20.18
CA THR A 131 17.35 -2.29 19.58
C THR A 131 17.58 -1.35 18.40
N CYS A 132 16.53 -0.66 17.95
CA CYS A 132 16.57 0.21 16.78
C CYS A 132 15.75 1.49 16.98
N PRO A 133 16.32 2.69 16.83
CA PRO A 133 15.56 3.95 16.92
C PRO A 133 14.77 4.30 15.62
N TRP A 134 15.02 3.56 14.53
CA TRP A 134 14.47 3.86 13.20
C TRP A 134 13.22 2.99 12.90
N VAL A 135 12.17 3.15 13.72
CA VAL A 135 10.95 2.35 13.68
C VAL A 135 9.73 3.24 13.71
N TYR A 136 8.80 3.02 12.77
CA TYR A 136 7.49 3.66 12.73
C TYR A 136 6.39 2.73 13.23
N GLY A 137 5.28 3.29 13.72
CA GLY A 137 4.05 2.55 14.01
C GLY A 137 4.11 1.72 15.28
N THR A 138 4.96 2.08 16.25
CA THR A 138 4.96 1.52 17.60
C THR A 138 3.66 1.85 18.34
N THR A 139 3.32 1.10 19.40
CA THR A 139 2.06 1.28 20.15
C THR A 139 1.90 2.68 20.74
N GLY A 140 3.01 3.35 21.09
CA GLY A 140 3.05 4.70 21.67
C GLY A 140 3.16 5.85 20.66
N ARG A 141 3.29 5.57 19.37
CA ARG A 141 3.48 6.56 18.30
C ARG A 141 2.63 6.17 17.10
N GLY A 142 2.18 7.12 16.29
CA GLY A 142 1.52 6.92 14.98
C GLY A 142 0.42 5.85 14.90
N GLY A 143 0.48 4.85 15.71
CA GLY A 143 -0.51 3.78 15.89
C GLY A 143 -0.76 2.95 14.62
N ASN A 144 -2.02 2.60 14.41
CA ASN A 144 -2.45 1.83 13.26
C ASN A 144 -2.59 2.73 12.01
N SER A 145 -1.70 2.57 11.03
CA SER A 145 -1.71 3.27 9.74
C SER A 145 -2.96 3.01 8.89
N GLY A 146 -3.79 2.04 9.30
CA GLY A 146 -5.02 1.68 8.59
C GLY A 146 -6.02 2.84 8.52
N ARG A 147 -6.10 3.70 9.56
CA ARG A 147 -6.96 4.89 9.56
C ARG A 147 -6.53 5.89 8.48
N GLY A 148 -5.24 6.22 8.40
CA GLY A 148 -4.74 7.11 7.36
C GLY A 148 -4.94 6.53 5.96
N THR A 149 -4.77 5.21 5.80
CA THR A 149 -5.03 4.54 4.52
C THR A 149 -6.51 4.66 4.12
N ALA A 150 -7.45 4.41 5.05
CA ALA A 150 -8.89 4.52 4.78
C ALA A 150 -9.29 5.97 4.43
N ARG A 151 -8.81 6.97 5.20
CA ARG A 151 -9.06 8.39 4.94
C ARG A 151 -8.48 8.84 3.60
N GLY A 152 -7.25 8.46 3.28
CA GLY A 152 -6.65 8.75 1.97
C GLY A 152 -7.45 8.15 0.82
N ALA A 153 -7.92 6.91 0.97
CA ALA A 153 -8.77 6.27 -0.03
C ALA A 153 -10.16 6.92 -0.15
N LEU A 154 -10.73 7.45 0.93
CA LEU A 154 -11.96 8.22 0.86
C LEU A 154 -11.79 9.46 -0.03
N HIS A 155 -10.71 10.24 0.16
CA HIS A 155 -10.39 11.37 -0.71
C HIS A 155 -10.13 10.94 -2.17
N ALA A 156 -9.47 9.80 -2.37
CA ALA A 156 -9.26 9.21 -3.67
C ALA A 156 -10.58 8.85 -4.37
N ILE A 157 -11.52 8.25 -3.63
CA ILE A 157 -12.84 7.89 -4.16
C ILE A 157 -13.64 9.14 -4.51
N HIS A 158 -13.62 10.20 -3.70
CA HIS A 158 -14.24 11.47 -4.05
C HIS A 158 -13.71 12.06 -5.36
N ALA A 159 -12.39 12.09 -5.55
CA ALA A 159 -11.77 12.55 -6.79
C ALA A 159 -12.11 11.65 -7.98
N THR A 160 -12.15 10.34 -7.77
CA THR A 160 -12.52 9.36 -8.80
C THR A 160 -13.99 9.50 -9.21
N VAL A 161 -14.89 9.68 -8.26
CA VAL A 161 -16.33 9.91 -8.50
C VAL A 161 -16.54 11.25 -9.21
N GLU A 162 -15.83 12.30 -8.78
CA GLU A 162 -15.89 13.60 -9.43
C GLU A 162 -15.52 13.50 -10.92
N HIS A 163 -14.41 12.82 -11.24
CA HIS A 163 -13.96 12.65 -12.61
C HIS A 163 -14.93 11.78 -13.43
N ALA A 164 -15.38 10.65 -12.88
CA ALA A 164 -16.22 9.70 -13.60
C ALA A 164 -17.67 10.16 -13.80
N PHE A 165 -18.18 11.05 -12.92
CA PHE A 165 -19.61 11.42 -12.87
C PHE A 165 -19.86 12.93 -12.79
N GLY A 166 -18.82 13.77 -12.77
CA GLY A 166 -18.92 15.24 -12.79
C GLY A 166 -19.24 15.90 -11.44
N SER A 167 -19.29 15.12 -10.32
CA SER A 167 -19.50 15.64 -8.99
C SER A 167 -18.82 14.73 -7.97
N PRO A 168 -18.14 15.26 -6.92
CA PRO A 168 -17.51 14.47 -5.87
C PRO A 168 -18.51 13.87 -4.86
N GLU A 169 -19.80 14.18 -5.00
CA GLU A 169 -20.84 13.74 -4.06
C GLU A 169 -21.03 12.21 -4.08
N LEU A 170 -21.00 11.61 -2.91
CA LEU A 170 -21.23 10.18 -2.73
C LEU A 170 -22.74 9.82 -2.64
N ALA A 171 -23.58 10.79 -2.32
CA ALA A 171 -25.02 10.60 -2.27
C ALA A 171 -25.57 10.11 -3.61
N GLY A 172 -26.27 8.97 -3.57
CA GLY A 172 -26.80 8.31 -4.77
C GLY A 172 -25.79 7.47 -5.55
N ARG A 173 -24.55 7.33 -5.05
CA ARG A 173 -23.54 6.42 -5.61
C ARG A 173 -23.57 5.08 -4.90
N THR A 174 -23.29 4.02 -5.65
CA THR A 174 -23.10 2.68 -5.10
C THR A 174 -21.62 2.31 -5.17
N VAL A 175 -21.03 1.99 -4.00
CA VAL A 175 -19.64 1.58 -3.87
C VAL A 175 -19.56 0.17 -3.32
N LEU A 176 -18.82 -0.73 -3.99
CA LEU A 176 -18.57 -2.07 -3.50
C LEU A 176 -17.14 -2.14 -2.93
N VAL A 177 -17.03 -2.40 -1.63
CA VAL A 177 -15.76 -2.60 -0.93
C VAL A 177 -15.49 -4.10 -0.81
N GLN A 178 -14.44 -4.59 -1.47
CA GLN A 178 -13.99 -5.96 -1.35
C GLN A 178 -12.90 -6.07 -0.28
N GLY A 179 -13.21 -6.73 0.82
CA GLY A 179 -12.37 -6.87 2.00
C GLY A 179 -12.76 -5.92 3.12
N ALA A 180 -13.28 -6.46 4.22
CA ALA A 180 -13.71 -5.75 5.43
C ALA A 180 -12.68 -5.85 6.57
N GLY A 181 -11.40 -5.86 6.24
CA GLY A 181 -10.30 -5.84 7.20
C GLY A 181 -10.10 -4.49 7.89
N ALA A 182 -8.91 -4.29 8.48
CA ALA A 182 -8.57 -3.08 9.24
C ALA A 182 -8.72 -1.76 8.44
N VAL A 183 -8.58 -1.81 7.11
CA VAL A 183 -8.72 -0.64 6.24
C VAL A 183 -10.10 -0.60 5.60
N GLY A 184 -10.49 -1.65 4.87
CA GLY A 184 -11.73 -1.66 4.11
C GLY A 184 -12.98 -1.56 4.98
N GLY A 185 -12.96 -2.13 6.18
CA GLY A 185 -14.08 -1.98 7.14
C GLY A 185 -14.23 -0.55 7.68
N VAL A 186 -13.14 0.21 7.81
CA VAL A 186 -13.19 1.64 8.16
C VAL A 186 -13.71 2.44 6.97
N LEU A 187 -13.14 2.22 5.79
CA LEU A 187 -13.53 2.89 4.56
C LEU A 187 -15.01 2.68 4.24
N ALA A 188 -15.53 1.45 4.39
CA ALA A 188 -16.94 1.15 4.14
C ALA A 188 -17.87 2.00 5.00
N ARG A 189 -17.55 2.16 6.28
CA ARG A 189 -18.35 3.02 7.19
C ARG A 189 -18.24 4.49 6.82
N GLU A 190 -17.04 5.00 6.55
CA GLU A 190 -16.85 6.40 6.15
C GLU A 190 -17.57 6.74 4.83
N LEU A 191 -17.58 5.82 3.87
CA LEU A 191 -18.36 5.96 2.63
C LEU A 191 -19.88 6.00 2.90
N ALA A 192 -20.37 5.13 3.78
CA ALA A 192 -21.79 5.11 4.16
C ALA A 192 -22.18 6.39 4.91
N ASP A 193 -21.35 6.87 5.83
CA ASP A 193 -21.54 8.14 6.54
C ASP A 193 -21.53 9.33 5.56
N GLY A 194 -20.78 9.24 4.47
CA GLY A 194 -20.76 10.19 3.34
C GLY A 194 -21.98 10.09 2.41
N GLY A 195 -22.92 9.19 2.67
CA GLY A 195 -24.18 9.05 1.93
C GLY A 195 -24.14 8.08 0.75
N ALA A 196 -23.06 7.33 0.54
CA ALA A 196 -23.02 6.28 -0.47
C ALA A 196 -23.88 5.07 -0.05
N ARG A 197 -24.48 4.38 -1.02
CA ARG A 197 -24.92 3.01 -0.84
C ARG A 197 -23.69 2.10 -0.88
N VAL A 198 -23.33 1.50 0.25
CA VAL A 198 -22.13 0.66 0.34
C VAL A 198 -22.49 -0.82 0.36
N LEU A 199 -21.90 -1.56 -0.56
CA LEU A 199 -21.92 -3.02 -0.59
C LEU A 199 -20.57 -3.52 -0.09
N VAL A 200 -20.53 -4.59 0.70
CA VAL A 200 -19.30 -5.15 1.26
C VAL A 200 -19.22 -6.64 0.99
N SER A 201 -18.03 -7.09 0.59
CA SER A 201 -17.72 -8.50 0.43
C SER A 201 -16.44 -8.86 1.19
N ASP A 202 -16.44 -9.95 1.94
CA ASP A 202 -15.27 -10.52 2.61
C ASP A 202 -15.40 -12.04 2.64
N ILE A 203 -14.27 -12.76 2.59
CA ILE A 203 -14.25 -14.23 2.79
C ILE A 203 -14.73 -14.62 4.21
N ASP A 204 -14.59 -13.72 5.16
CA ASP A 204 -15.16 -13.81 6.51
C ASP A 204 -16.46 -12.99 6.56
N GLU A 205 -17.58 -13.67 6.38
CA GLU A 205 -18.92 -13.05 6.37
C GLU A 205 -19.19 -12.24 7.65
N SER A 206 -18.61 -12.64 8.77
CA SER A 206 -18.77 -11.92 10.05
C SER A 206 -18.13 -10.53 10.01
N ARG A 207 -17.00 -10.39 9.32
CA ARG A 207 -16.36 -9.08 9.10
C ARG A 207 -17.17 -8.18 8.18
N ALA A 208 -17.70 -8.75 7.09
CA ALA A 208 -18.57 -8.01 6.19
C ALA A 208 -19.83 -7.49 6.95
N ALA A 209 -20.50 -8.37 7.69
CA ALA A 209 -21.67 -8.01 8.50
C ALA A 209 -21.36 -6.97 9.59
N ALA A 210 -20.18 -7.02 10.20
CA ALA A 210 -19.75 -6.08 11.25
C ALA A 210 -19.58 -4.63 10.75
N THR A 211 -19.56 -4.39 9.42
CA THR A 211 -19.55 -3.04 8.86
C THR A 211 -20.90 -2.34 8.97
N GLY A 212 -22.00 -3.09 9.09
CA GLY A 212 -23.36 -2.59 9.05
C GLY A 212 -23.88 -2.24 7.64
N CYS A 213 -23.08 -2.51 6.62
CA CYS A 213 -23.44 -2.30 5.21
C CYS A 213 -24.12 -3.54 4.61
N GLU A 214 -24.70 -3.39 3.42
CA GLU A 214 -25.26 -4.50 2.63
C GLU A 214 -24.12 -5.45 2.20
N THR A 215 -24.33 -6.76 2.26
CA THR A 215 -23.29 -7.74 1.94
C THR A 215 -23.50 -8.39 0.57
N VAL A 216 -22.39 -8.67 -0.12
CA VAL A 216 -22.37 -9.35 -1.42
C VAL A 216 -21.51 -10.61 -1.32
N PRO A 217 -21.95 -11.77 -1.86
CA PRO A 217 -21.13 -12.98 -1.94
C PRO A 217 -19.82 -12.75 -2.71
N VAL A 218 -18.76 -13.45 -2.30
CA VAL A 218 -17.41 -13.27 -2.89
C VAL A 218 -17.38 -13.57 -4.39
N ASP A 219 -18.14 -14.54 -4.83
CA ASP A 219 -18.24 -14.98 -6.22
C ASP A 219 -19.02 -14.01 -7.12
N ALA A 220 -19.85 -13.14 -6.54
CA ALA A 220 -20.67 -12.15 -7.25
C ALA A 220 -20.00 -10.76 -7.38
N VAL A 221 -18.85 -10.55 -6.75
CA VAL A 221 -18.20 -9.22 -6.63
C VAL A 221 -18.00 -8.53 -7.98
N PHE A 222 -17.51 -9.23 -9.00
CA PHE A 222 -17.18 -8.61 -10.28
C PHE A 222 -18.40 -8.31 -11.15
N GLU A 223 -19.50 -9.02 -10.96
CA GLU A 223 -20.73 -8.90 -11.76
C GLU A 223 -21.79 -8.03 -11.09
N THR A 224 -21.53 -7.61 -9.84
CA THR A 224 -22.41 -6.69 -9.12
C THR A 224 -22.33 -5.30 -9.72
N GLU A 225 -23.47 -4.78 -10.21
CA GLU A 225 -23.54 -3.43 -10.77
C GLU A 225 -23.31 -2.37 -9.69
N VAL A 226 -22.25 -1.57 -9.83
CA VAL A 226 -21.88 -0.50 -8.93
C VAL A 226 -21.26 0.68 -9.68
N ASP A 227 -21.26 1.86 -9.11
CA ASP A 227 -20.54 3.01 -9.64
C ASP A 227 -19.03 2.83 -9.47
N VAL A 228 -18.61 2.42 -8.27
CA VAL A 228 -17.19 2.25 -7.91
C VAL A 228 -16.96 0.87 -7.31
N TYR A 229 -15.98 0.15 -7.82
CA TYR A 229 -15.41 -1.04 -7.20
C TYR A 229 -14.15 -0.66 -6.41
N SER A 230 -14.12 -1.00 -5.12
CA SER A 230 -13.03 -0.66 -4.20
C SER A 230 -12.36 -1.93 -3.66
N PRO A 231 -11.32 -2.47 -4.34
CA PRO A 231 -10.56 -3.61 -3.85
C PRO A 231 -9.71 -3.22 -2.64
N CYS A 232 -9.98 -3.83 -1.47
CA CYS A 232 -9.28 -3.57 -0.20
C CYS A 232 -8.72 -4.84 0.46
N ALA A 233 -8.72 -5.98 -0.24
CA ALA A 233 -8.27 -7.27 0.28
C ALA A 233 -6.88 -7.66 -0.25
N VAL A 234 -6.83 -8.32 -1.40
CA VAL A 234 -5.60 -8.90 -1.96
C VAL A 234 -5.27 -8.28 -3.32
N GLY A 235 -4.00 -8.35 -3.71
CA GLY A 235 -3.53 -7.92 -5.02
C GLY A 235 -3.87 -8.91 -6.13
N GLY A 236 -3.65 -8.50 -7.40
CA GLY A 236 -3.85 -9.33 -8.59
C GLY A 236 -5.32 -9.64 -8.91
N THR A 237 -6.26 -8.94 -8.26
CA THR A 237 -7.70 -9.13 -8.48
C THR A 237 -8.18 -8.56 -9.81
N LEU A 238 -7.47 -7.58 -10.34
CA LEU A 238 -7.73 -7.01 -11.66
C LEU A 238 -6.80 -7.68 -12.66
N ASN A 239 -7.35 -8.54 -13.49
CA ASN A 239 -6.61 -9.38 -14.44
C ASN A 239 -7.44 -9.68 -15.68
N ALA A 240 -6.86 -10.41 -16.64
CA ALA A 240 -7.50 -10.75 -17.91
C ALA A 240 -8.83 -11.54 -17.77
N GLU A 241 -9.06 -12.20 -16.63
CA GLU A 241 -10.30 -12.96 -16.38
C GLU A 241 -11.36 -12.11 -15.66
N SER A 242 -10.95 -11.32 -14.68
CA SER A 242 -11.86 -10.52 -13.85
C SER A 242 -12.30 -9.22 -14.52
N ILE A 243 -11.38 -8.53 -15.22
CA ILE A 243 -11.68 -7.24 -15.88
C ILE A 243 -12.87 -7.34 -16.86
N PRO A 244 -13.01 -8.36 -17.71
CA PRO A 244 -14.18 -8.50 -18.59
C PRO A 244 -15.52 -8.60 -17.87
N ARG A 245 -15.52 -9.07 -16.61
CA ARG A 245 -16.72 -9.29 -15.79
C ARG A 245 -17.11 -8.07 -14.95
N LEU A 246 -16.21 -7.09 -14.79
CA LEU A 246 -16.49 -5.91 -13.96
C LEU A 246 -17.71 -5.14 -14.44
N ALA A 247 -18.65 -4.89 -13.55
CA ALA A 247 -19.86 -4.10 -13.79
C ALA A 247 -19.78 -2.76 -13.02
N CYS A 248 -18.69 -2.00 -13.23
CA CYS A 248 -18.47 -0.70 -12.61
C CYS A 248 -17.98 0.33 -13.63
N ARG A 249 -18.06 1.62 -13.26
CA ARG A 249 -17.47 2.70 -14.06
C ARG A 249 -16.09 3.12 -13.57
N ALA A 250 -15.76 2.85 -12.31
CA ALA A 250 -14.48 3.22 -11.75
C ALA A 250 -13.97 2.19 -10.75
N VAL A 251 -12.66 2.14 -10.59
CA VAL A 251 -11.96 1.35 -9.58
C VAL A 251 -11.06 2.27 -8.76
N ALA A 252 -11.28 2.29 -7.44
CA ALA A 252 -10.44 3.01 -6.49
C ALA A 252 -10.44 2.27 -5.15
N GLY A 253 -9.32 1.68 -4.73
CA GLY A 253 -9.26 0.86 -3.51
C GLY A 253 -7.88 0.78 -2.88
N CYS A 254 -7.82 0.19 -1.68
CA CYS A 254 -6.66 0.20 -0.81
C CYS A 254 -5.72 -1.02 -0.99
N ALA A 255 -6.14 -2.06 -1.73
CA ALA A 255 -5.30 -3.23 -1.94
C ALA A 255 -4.00 -2.83 -2.67
N ASN A 256 -2.87 -3.40 -2.27
CA ASN A 256 -1.63 -3.21 -3.00
C ASN A 256 -1.59 -4.11 -4.23
N ASN A 257 -0.96 -3.64 -5.32
CA ASN A 257 -0.75 -4.40 -6.55
C ASN A 257 -2.07 -4.98 -7.08
N GLN A 258 -3.07 -4.13 -7.27
CA GLN A 258 -4.41 -4.54 -7.71
C GLN A 258 -4.39 -5.16 -9.11
N LEU A 259 -3.60 -4.59 -10.03
CA LEU A 259 -3.34 -5.16 -11.34
C LEU A 259 -2.44 -6.39 -11.21
N ALA A 260 -2.78 -7.46 -11.92
CA ALA A 260 -1.95 -8.67 -11.99
C ALA A 260 -0.73 -8.43 -12.89
N GLU A 261 -0.93 -7.69 -13.98
CA GLU A 261 0.08 -7.32 -14.96
C GLU A 261 -0.05 -5.85 -15.36
N PRO A 262 1.01 -5.18 -15.83
CA PRO A 262 0.94 -3.78 -16.27
C PRO A 262 -0.12 -3.52 -17.35
N ASP A 263 -0.30 -4.46 -18.29
CA ASP A 263 -1.27 -4.37 -19.38
C ASP A 263 -2.75 -4.33 -18.90
N ASP A 264 -3.01 -4.69 -17.65
CA ASP A 264 -4.36 -4.66 -17.10
C ASP A 264 -4.89 -3.22 -16.94
N ALA A 265 -4.02 -2.23 -16.81
CA ALA A 265 -4.41 -0.82 -16.84
C ALA A 265 -5.03 -0.45 -18.19
N GLU A 266 -4.41 -0.88 -19.27
CA GLU A 266 -4.91 -0.66 -20.62
C GLU A 266 -6.21 -1.44 -20.89
N ARG A 267 -6.34 -2.67 -20.38
CA ARG A 267 -7.60 -3.44 -20.47
C ARG A 267 -8.77 -2.74 -19.79
N LEU A 268 -8.55 -2.11 -18.63
CA LEU A 268 -9.55 -1.29 -17.94
C LEU A 268 -9.92 -0.05 -18.77
N HIS A 269 -8.91 0.65 -19.28
CA HIS A 269 -9.09 1.84 -20.11
C HIS A 269 -9.92 1.55 -21.37
N GLN A 270 -9.61 0.47 -22.09
CA GLN A 270 -10.37 0.02 -23.27
C GLN A 270 -11.83 -0.32 -22.96
N ARG A 271 -12.14 -0.69 -21.73
CA ARG A 271 -13.51 -0.88 -21.25
C ARG A 271 -14.19 0.40 -20.78
N GLY A 272 -13.50 1.54 -20.82
CA GLY A 272 -14.01 2.81 -20.28
C GLY A 272 -14.16 2.79 -18.76
N ILE A 273 -13.40 1.94 -18.05
CA ILE A 273 -13.35 1.87 -16.59
C ILE A 273 -12.20 2.73 -16.10
N LEU A 274 -12.52 3.79 -15.35
CA LEU A 274 -11.51 4.66 -14.74
C LEU A 274 -10.79 3.91 -13.62
N PHE A 275 -9.47 3.75 -13.72
CA PHE A 275 -8.65 3.14 -12.68
C PHE A 275 -7.83 4.19 -11.95
N ALA A 276 -8.03 4.32 -10.63
CA ALA A 276 -7.16 5.11 -9.77
C ALA A 276 -5.98 4.25 -9.33
N PRO A 277 -4.72 4.61 -9.68
CA PRO A 277 -3.54 3.81 -9.37
C PRO A 277 -3.41 3.52 -7.87
N ASP A 278 -3.29 2.27 -7.50
CA ASP A 278 -3.40 1.79 -6.12
C ASP A 278 -2.33 2.39 -5.19
N TYR A 279 -1.10 2.56 -5.68
CA TYR A 279 -0.02 3.14 -4.89
C TYR A 279 -0.19 4.64 -4.59
N VAL A 280 -1.07 5.32 -5.34
CA VAL A 280 -1.54 6.68 -5.02
C VAL A 280 -2.67 6.61 -4.00
N VAL A 281 -3.71 5.81 -4.27
CA VAL A 281 -4.90 5.67 -3.41
C VAL A 281 -4.54 5.25 -1.99
N ASN A 282 -3.67 4.25 -1.84
CA ASN A 282 -3.36 3.63 -0.55
C ASN A 282 -2.17 4.27 0.19
N ALA A 283 -1.69 5.43 -0.26
CA ALA A 283 -0.55 6.11 0.35
C ALA A 283 -0.84 6.72 1.73
N GLY A 284 -2.11 6.84 2.12
CA GLY A 284 -2.50 7.52 3.36
C GLY A 284 -1.84 6.95 4.63
N GLY A 285 -1.57 5.66 4.67
CA GLY A 285 -0.91 5.04 5.82
C GLY A 285 0.55 5.49 6.02
N ILE A 286 1.32 5.63 4.94
CA ILE A 286 2.70 6.14 5.02
C ILE A 286 2.72 7.65 5.28
N ILE A 287 1.76 8.40 4.73
CA ILE A 287 1.59 9.83 5.00
C ILE A 287 1.34 10.05 6.49
N GLN A 288 0.42 9.25 7.10
CA GLN A 288 0.16 9.32 8.53
C GLN A 288 1.41 9.02 9.37
N LEU A 289 2.10 7.90 9.11
CA LEU A 289 3.25 7.49 9.91
C LEU A 289 4.37 8.52 9.84
N ILE A 290 4.76 8.95 8.65
CA ILE A 290 5.83 9.92 8.46
C ILE A 290 5.41 11.29 9.02
N GLY A 291 4.18 11.72 8.75
CA GLY A 291 3.67 13.00 9.20
C GLY A 291 3.66 13.15 10.72
N LEU A 292 3.10 12.16 11.40
CA LEU A 292 3.00 12.22 12.87
C LEU A 292 4.32 11.92 13.59
N GLU A 293 5.18 11.04 13.04
CA GLU A 293 6.36 10.55 13.77
C GLU A 293 7.66 11.29 13.41
N ASP A 294 7.81 11.80 12.18
CA ASP A 294 8.99 12.52 11.73
C ASP A 294 8.77 14.01 11.54
N GLU A 295 7.65 14.37 10.90
CA GLU A 295 7.36 15.77 10.55
C GLU A 295 6.64 16.52 11.67
N GLY A 296 6.13 15.80 12.68
CA GLY A 296 5.45 16.39 13.84
C GLY A 296 4.13 17.07 13.51
N TRP A 297 3.43 16.61 12.45
CA TRP A 297 2.15 17.19 12.06
C TRP A 297 1.07 16.97 13.11
N ASP A 298 0.20 17.95 13.25
CA ASP A 298 -1.07 17.80 13.97
C ASP A 298 -2.14 17.14 13.08
N GLU A 299 -3.32 16.87 13.66
CA GLU A 299 -4.43 16.22 12.94
C GLU A 299 -4.92 17.05 11.74
N THR A 300 -4.87 18.38 11.81
CA THR A 300 -5.28 19.27 10.71
C THR A 300 -4.31 19.16 9.54
N GLN A 301 -3.03 19.25 9.82
CA GLN A 301 -1.96 19.10 8.81
C GLN A 301 -1.98 17.70 8.19
N LEU A 302 -2.23 16.66 9.00
CA LEU A 302 -2.39 15.30 8.50
C LEU A 302 -3.57 15.20 7.53
N GLU A 303 -4.73 15.74 7.89
CA GLU A 303 -5.94 15.69 7.05
C GLU A 303 -5.74 16.44 5.73
N GLU A 304 -5.09 17.62 5.74
CA GLU A 304 -4.73 18.35 4.53
C GLU A 304 -3.84 17.51 3.60
N ARG A 305 -2.87 16.79 4.16
CA ARG A 305 -1.98 15.92 3.40
C ARG A 305 -2.68 14.68 2.84
N LEU A 306 -3.60 14.11 3.59
CA LEU A 306 -4.43 13.01 3.12
C LEU A 306 -5.37 13.45 1.99
N ALA A 307 -5.94 14.66 2.10
CA ALA A 307 -6.76 15.24 1.02
C ALA A 307 -5.96 15.46 -0.27
N GLY A 308 -4.65 15.76 -0.16
CA GLY A 308 -3.74 15.87 -1.30
C GLY A 308 -3.64 14.61 -2.17
N ILE A 309 -4.06 13.43 -1.69
CA ILE A 309 -4.23 12.22 -2.51
C ILE A 309 -5.29 12.45 -3.59
N GLY A 310 -6.43 13.05 -3.21
CA GLY A 310 -7.48 13.42 -4.15
C GLY A 310 -7.00 14.43 -5.19
N ASP A 311 -6.25 15.45 -4.78
CA ASP A 311 -5.69 16.46 -5.69
C ASP A 311 -4.68 15.86 -6.67
N THR A 312 -3.85 14.93 -6.19
CA THR A 312 -2.94 14.17 -7.06
C THR A 312 -3.71 13.39 -8.12
N LEU A 313 -4.77 12.67 -7.73
CA LEU A 313 -5.59 11.91 -8.67
C LEU A 313 -6.31 12.80 -9.70
N ARG A 314 -6.86 13.97 -9.28
CA ARG A 314 -7.46 14.92 -10.22
C ARG A 314 -6.46 15.36 -11.29
N SER A 315 -5.22 15.64 -10.88
CA SER A 315 -4.16 16.02 -11.81
C SER A 315 -3.79 14.88 -12.76
N LEU A 316 -3.70 13.65 -12.26
CA LEU A 316 -3.39 12.46 -13.06
C LEU A 316 -4.50 12.15 -14.07
N PHE A 317 -5.76 12.25 -13.68
CA PHE A 317 -6.88 12.03 -14.56
C PHE A 317 -6.94 13.10 -15.67
N ALA A 318 -6.70 14.36 -15.32
CA ALA A 318 -6.64 15.44 -16.30
C ALA A 318 -5.46 15.29 -17.29
N GLU A 319 -4.28 14.86 -16.83
CA GLU A 319 -3.12 14.54 -17.68
C GLU A 319 -3.45 13.35 -18.60
N ALA A 320 -4.06 12.30 -18.05
CA ALA A 320 -4.46 11.11 -18.81
C ALA A 320 -5.43 11.44 -19.93
N ASP A 321 -6.47 12.23 -19.67
CA ASP A 321 -7.44 12.67 -20.67
C ASP A 321 -6.80 13.55 -21.76
N ALA A 322 -5.96 14.50 -21.35
CA ALA A 322 -5.34 15.44 -22.28
C ALA A 322 -4.36 14.76 -23.25
N GLU A 323 -3.71 13.69 -22.81
CA GLU A 323 -2.67 13.00 -23.59
C GLU A 323 -3.15 11.66 -24.19
N GLY A 324 -4.35 11.19 -23.84
CA GLY A 324 -4.91 9.93 -24.33
C GLY A 324 -4.15 8.72 -23.80
N ILE A 325 -3.68 8.76 -22.53
CA ILE A 325 -2.95 7.70 -21.83
C ILE A 325 -3.77 7.18 -20.66
N THR A 326 -3.31 6.09 -20.03
CA THR A 326 -3.95 5.59 -18.81
C THR A 326 -3.56 6.44 -17.59
N PRO A 327 -4.43 6.52 -16.54
CA PRO A 327 -4.04 7.15 -15.27
C PRO A 327 -2.81 6.50 -14.62
N SER A 328 -2.57 5.20 -14.86
CA SER A 328 -1.37 4.50 -14.40
C SER A 328 -0.11 5.06 -15.07
N GLU A 329 -0.14 5.26 -16.39
CA GLU A 329 0.98 5.87 -17.11
C GLU A 329 1.23 7.32 -16.66
N ALA A 330 0.17 8.12 -16.45
CA ALA A 330 0.31 9.46 -15.91
C ALA A 330 0.95 9.46 -14.52
N ALA A 331 0.59 8.50 -13.67
CA ALA A 331 1.15 8.33 -12.33
C ALA A 331 2.64 7.91 -12.37
N ASP A 332 3.01 7.03 -13.29
CA ASP A 332 4.42 6.64 -13.48
C ASP A 332 5.25 7.84 -13.96
N ARG A 333 4.72 8.66 -14.88
CA ARG A 333 5.37 9.90 -15.31
C ARG A 333 5.54 10.90 -14.16
N LEU A 334 4.54 11.03 -13.28
CA LEU A 334 4.64 11.87 -12.08
C LEU A 334 5.77 11.38 -11.16
N VAL A 335 5.88 10.07 -10.92
CA VAL A 335 6.95 9.48 -10.13
C VAL A 335 8.31 9.78 -10.73
N HIS A 336 8.49 9.53 -12.03
CA HIS A 336 9.75 9.81 -12.72
C HIS A 336 10.14 11.30 -12.65
N ARG A 337 9.20 12.23 -12.84
CA ARG A 337 9.44 13.67 -12.68
C ARG A 337 9.95 13.99 -11.26
N ARG A 338 9.27 13.51 -10.23
CA ARG A 338 9.64 13.77 -8.82
C ARG A 338 11.00 13.18 -8.44
N LEU A 339 11.33 12.01 -8.96
CA LEU A 339 12.66 11.41 -8.74
C LEU A 339 13.76 12.19 -9.47
N ALA A 340 13.50 12.66 -10.68
CA ALA A 340 14.47 13.45 -11.47
C ALA A 340 14.69 14.87 -10.92
N GLU A 341 13.69 15.46 -10.29
CA GLU A 341 13.74 16.81 -9.70
C GLU A 341 14.29 16.81 -8.26
N ALA A 342 14.58 15.63 -7.69
CA ALA A 342 15.13 15.53 -6.35
C ALA A 342 16.49 16.24 -6.27
N PRO A 343 16.74 17.03 -5.21
CA PRO A 343 18.02 17.68 -5.03
C PRO A 343 19.14 16.63 -4.94
N ALA A 344 20.25 16.88 -5.65
CA ALA A 344 21.43 16.02 -5.53
C ALA A 344 21.89 16.03 -4.06
N THR A 345 21.86 14.85 -3.41
CA THR A 345 22.31 14.64 -2.02
C THR A 345 23.83 14.56 -1.92
#